data_d129baa38a4723a4d8ffc7cbe9e8e7a5
#
_entry.id   d129baa38a4723a4d8ffc7cbe9e8e7a5
#
_cell.length_a   1.000
_cell.length_b   1.000
_cell.length_c   1.000
_cell.angle_alpha   90.00
_cell.angle_beta   90.00
_cell.angle_gamma   90.00
#
_symmetry.space_group_name_H-M   'P 1'
#
loop_
_entity.id
_entity.type
_entity.pdbx_description
1 polymer ?
#
loop_
_entity_poly.entity_id
_entity_poly.type
_entity_poly.pdbx_seq_one_letter_code
_entity_poly.pdbx_strand_id
1 'polypeptide(L)'
;MTVQHIVLFSFPRELSAAEAADMRAMVASWPKEIGLMTKCRFGTDLTGARTRGYPYLLYTEFPSEEALAEYRAHPVHQDFLAWLNARDCTPLAFDYHLDGQTVLMAE
;
A
#
# COMPACT_ATOMS: atom_id res chain seq x y z
N MET A 1 2.27 19.91 -1.10
CA MET A 1 3.09 19.02 -0.25
C MET A 1 2.74 17.59 -0.54
N THR A 2 3.74 16.74 -0.56
CA THR A 2 3.51 15.33 -0.85
C THR A 2 2.88 14.59 0.32
N VAL A 3 2.01 13.65 0.00
CA VAL A 3 1.39 12.76 0.98
C VAL A 3 2.07 11.41 0.91
N GLN A 4 2.50 10.93 2.06
CA GLN A 4 3.07 9.59 2.22
C GLN A 4 1.96 8.68 2.71
N HIS A 5 1.68 7.63 1.97
CA HIS A 5 0.61 6.67 2.28
C HIS A 5 1.23 5.29 2.46
N ILE A 6 1.11 4.76 3.66
CA ILE A 6 1.69 3.46 4.01
C ILE A 6 0.56 2.54 4.45
N VAL A 7 0.52 1.34 3.92
CA VAL A 7 -0.45 0.32 4.33
C VAL A 7 0.28 -0.97 4.66
N LEU A 8 -0.05 -1.52 5.81
CA LEU A 8 0.38 -2.86 6.22
C LEU A 8 -0.82 -3.79 6.09
N PHE A 9 -0.59 -5.01 5.62
CA PHE A 9 -1.66 -5.98 5.37
C PHE A 9 -1.49 -7.21 6.24
N SER A 10 -2.58 -7.62 6.87
CA SER A 10 -2.65 -8.84 7.65
C SER A 10 -3.76 -9.73 7.10
N PHE A 11 -3.51 -11.03 7.06
CA PHE A 11 -4.47 -12.02 6.62
C PHE A 11 -4.65 -13.08 7.71
N PRO A 12 -5.85 -13.63 7.87
CA PRO A 12 -6.08 -14.65 8.92
C PRO A 12 -5.35 -15.97 8.66
N ARG A 13 -4.88 -16.17 7.41
CA ARG A 13 -4.04 -17.31 7.03
C ARG A 13 -2.92 -16.82 6.13
N GLU A 14 -1.85 -17.57 6.06
CA GLU A 14 -0.77 -17.29 5.13
C GLU A 14 -1.28 -17.36 3.69
N LEU A 15 -0.92 -16.38 2.86
CA LEU A 15 -1.24 -16.42 1.44
C LEU A 15 -0.46 -17.52 0.75
N SER A 16 -1.08 -18.19 -0.22
CA SER A 16 -0.36 -19.10 -1.10
C SER A 16 0.65 -18.31 -1.95
N ALA A 17 1.63 -19.00 -2.52
CA ALA A 17 2.59 -18.38 -3.43
C ALA A 17 1.88 -17.70 -4.62
N ALA A 18 0.81 -18.32 -5.14
CA ALA A 18 0.02 -17.76 -6.23
C ALA A 18 -0.72 -16.49 -5.80
N GLU A 19 -1.32 -16.49 -4.62
CA GLU A 19 -2.01 -15.31 -4.09
C GLU A 19 -1.03 -14.15 -3.85
N ALA A 20 0.13 -14.44 -3.28
CA ALA A 20 1.15 -13.41 -3.05
C ALA A 20 1.65 -12.83 -4.37
N ALA A 21 1.81 -13.66 -5.41
CA ALA A 21 2.19 -13.21 -6.74
C ALA A 21 1.10 -12.33 -7.37
N ASP A 22 -0.17 -12.71 -7.23
CA ASP A 22 -1.30 -11.93 -7.73
C ASP A 22 -1.36 -10.56 -7.06
N MET A 23 -1.21 -10.51 -5.74
CA MET A 23 -1.21 -9.27 -4.98
C MET A 23 -0.10 -8.32 -5.46
N ARG A 24 1.10 -8.86 -5.64
CA ARG A 24 2.24 -8.08 -6.14
C ARG A 24 1.99 -7.57 -7.55
N ALA A 25 1.42 -8.40 -8.42
CA ALA A 25 1.14 -8.03 -9.81
C ALA A 25 0.08 -6.92 -9.90
N MET A 26 -0.94 -6.97 -9.06
CA MET A 26 -1.96 -5.92 -9.01
C MET A 26 -1.33 -4.58 -8.67
N VAL A 27 -0.54 -4.51 -7.60
CA VAL A 27 0.12 -3.28 -7.19
C VAL A 27 1.13 -2.80 -8.23
N ALA A 28 1.87 -3.70 -8.85
CA ALA A 28 2.85 -3.37 -9.88
C ALA A 28 2.23 -2.69 -11.11
N SER A 29 0.94 -2.92 -11.36
CA SER A 29 0.24 -2.29 -12.48
C SER A 29 -0.16 -0.84 -12.22
N TRP A 30 -0.21 -0.41 -10.95
CA TRP A 30 -0.80 0.86 -10.57
C TRP A 30 -0.12 2.11 -11.12
N PRO A 31 1.21 2.21 -11.22
CA PRO A 31 1.82 3.40 -11.81
C PRO A 31 1.31 3.67 -13.21
N LYS A 32 1.06 2.62 -14.00
CA LYS A 32 0.53 2.74 -15.35
C LYS A 32 -1.00 2.87 -15.35
N GLU A 33 -1.70 2.01 -14.61
CA GLU A 33 -3.16 1.91 -14.69
C GLU A 33 -3.87 3.02 -13.91
N ILE A 34 -3.28 3.51 -12.83
CA ILE A 34 -3.84 4.60 -12.03
C ILE A 34 -3.11 5.90 -12.29
N GLY A 35 -1.77 5.90 -12.23
CA GLY A 35 -0.93 7.01 -12.65
C GLY A 35 -0.93 8.23 -11.74
N LEU A 36 -1.50 8.16 -10.55
CA LEU A 36 -1.63 9.30 -9.63
C LEU A 36 -0.49 9.40 -8.62
N MET A 37 0.23 8.31 -8.40
CA MET A 37 1.32 8.27 -7.42
C MET A 37 2.65 8.66 -8.07
N THR A 38 3.51 9.30 -7.28
CA THR A 38 4.88 9.63 -7.68
C THR A 38 5.88 8.55 -7.26
N LYS A 39 5.50 7.74 -6.27
CA LYS A 39 6.29 6.59 -5.82
C LYS A 39 5.33 5.45 -5.48
N CYS A 40 5.76 4.23 -5.77
CA CYS A 40 4.99 3.03 -5.43
C CYS A 40 5.98 1.90 -5.13
N ARG A 41 5.91 1.35 -3.93
CA ARG A 41 6.76 0.25 -3.50
C ARG A 41 5.91 -0.76 -2.75
N PHE A 42 6.21 -2.03 -2.97
CA PHE A 42 5.54 -3.12 -2.28
C PHE A 42 6.59 -4.06 -1.74
N GLY A 43 6.51 -4.38 -0.46
CA GLY A 43 7.51 -5.23 0.19
C GLY A 43 6.90 -6.33 1.01
N THR A 44 7.69 -7.38 1.18
CA THR A 44 7.38 -8.49 2.09
C THR A 44 8.34 -8.40 3.26
N ASP A 45 7.83 -8.65 4.46
CA ASP A 45 8.67 -8.60 5.66
C ASP A 45 9.86 -9.55 5.57
N LEU A 46 11.02 -9.06 6.03
CA LEU A 46 12.27 -9.78 5.90
C LEU A 46 12.37 -10.98 6.84
N THR A 47 11.96 -10.81 8.10
CA THR A 47 12.19 -11.82 9.13
C THR A 47 10.96 -12.63 9.52
N GLY A 48 9.77 -12.08 9.35
CA GLY A 48 8.52 -12.67 9.81
C GLY A 48 8.35 -12.65 11.32
N ALA A 49 9.25 -12.00 12.07
CA ALA A 49 9.33 -12.12 13.52
C ALA A 49 8.76 -10.94 14.29
N ARG A 50 8.67 -9.75 13.70
CA ARG A 50 8.36 -8.52 14.43
C ARG A 50 7.15 -7.75 13.92
N THR A 51 6.54 -8.18 12.83
CA THR A 51 5.43 -7.45 12.19
C THR A 51 4.08 -7.69 12.86
N ARG A 52 4.02 -8.59 13.84
CA ARG A 52 2.79 -8.91 14.56
C ARG A 52 1.66 -9.33 13.63
N GLY A 53 2.01 -10.11 12.59
CA GLY A 53 1.03 -10.65 11.65
C GLY A 53 0.75 -9.77 10.44
N TYR A 54 1.61 -8.78 10.13
CA TYR A 54 1.50 -7.92 8.96
C TYR A 54 2.66 -8.19 8.00
N PRO A 55 2.59 -9.23 7.15
CA PRO A 55 3.74 -9.63 6.34
C PRO A 55 4.01 -8.77 5.12
N TYR A 56 3.08 -7.89 4.72
CA TYR A 56 3.21 -7.08 3.50
C TYR A 56 3.05 -5.60 3.79
N LEU A 57 3.80 -4.79 3.05
CA LEU A 57 3.76 -3.33 3.15
C LEU A 57 3.62 -2.72 1.77
N LEU A 58 2.72 -1.76 1.64
CA LEU A 58 2.59 -0.88 0.48
C LEU A 58 3.02 0.52 0.90
N TYR A 59 3.93 1.11 0.13
CA TYR A 59 4.31 2.51 0.26
C TYR A 59 3.99 3.23 -1.03
N THR A 60 3.21 4.30 -0.94
CA THR A 60 2.91 5.17 -2.07
C THR A 60 3.09 6.63 -1.67
N GLU A 61 3.49 7.45 -2.64
CA GLU A 61 3.57 8.89 -2.47
C GLU A 61 2.66 9.56 -3.49
N PHE A 62 1.92 10.57 -3.05
CA PHE A 62 1.03 11.35 -3.91
C PHE A 62 1.39 12.83 -3.84
N PRO A 63 1.21 13.58 -4.93
CA PRO A 63 1.51 15.01 -4.92
C PRO A 63 0.57 15.83 -4.04
N SER A 64 -0.62 15.30 -3.71
CA SER A 64 -1.63 16.02 -2.94
C SER A 64 -2.63 15.06 -2.29
N GLU A 65 -3.42 15.58 -1.35
CA GLU A 65 -4.51 14.82 -0.75
C GLU A 65 -5.60 14.50 -1.77
N GLU A 66 -5.81 15.40 -2.75
CA GLU A 66 -6.77 15.20 -3.83
C GLU A 66 -6.36 13.99 -4.69
N ALA A 67 -5.08 13.86 -5.00
CA ALA A 67 -4.58 12.71 -5.74
C ALA A 67 -4.77 11.40 -4.96
N LEU A 68 -4.55 11.43 -3.65
CA LEU A 68 -4.80 10.28 -2.79
C LEU A 68 -6.29 9.90 -2.80
N ALA A 69 -7.18 10.89 -2.75
CA ALA A 69 -8.62 10.65 -2.80
C ALA A 69 -9.05 10.04 -4.14
N GLU A 70 -8.52 10.54 -5.25
CA GLU A 70 -8.78 9.98 -6.57
C GLU A 70 -8.29 8.53 -6.68
N TYR A 71 -7.12 8.24 -6.12
CA TYR A 71 -6.58 6.89 -6.07
C TYR A 71 -7.51 5.94 -5.32
N ARG A 72 -8.00 6.35 -4.16
CA ARG A 72 -8.93 5.53 -3.37
C ARG A 72 -10.21 5.21 -4.13
N ALA A 73 -10.72 6.15 -4.91
CA ALA A 73 -11.95 5.99 -5.67
C ALA A 73 -11.74 5.29 -7.02
N HIS A 74 -10.50 5.14 -7.46
CA HIS A 74 -10.19 4.59 -8.78
C HIS A 74 -10.65 3.13 -8.89
N PRO A 75 -11.29 2.73 -10.02
CA PRO A 75 -11.80 1.37 -10.17
C PRO A 75 -10.73 0.28 -9.99
N VAL A 76 -9.51 0.52 -10.45
CA VAL A 76 -8.41 -0.45 -10.29
C VAL A 76 -8.07 -0.64 -8.82
N HIS A 77 -8.08 0.43 -8.03
CA HIS A 77 -7.88 0.34 -6.58
C HIS A 77 -9.05 -0.38 -5.91
N GLN A 78 -10.28 -0.11 -6.34
CA GLN A 78 -11.47 -0.78 -5.80
C GLN A 78 -11.43 -2.30 -6.06
N ASP A 79 -10.91 -2.72 -7.20
CA ASP A 79 -10.70 -4.15 -7.51
C ASP A 79 -9.75 -4.78 -6.50
N PHE A 80 -8.69 -4.08 -6.14
CA PHE A 80 -7.74 -4.55 -5.13
C PHE A 80 -8.40 -4.67 -3.75
N LEU A 81 -9.24 -3.71 -3.37
CA LEU A 81 -9.98 -3.78 -2.10
C LEU A 81 -10.92 -4.99 -2.09
N ALA A 82 -11.56 -5.30 -3.20
CA ALA A 82 -12.41 -6.49 -3.31
C ALA A 82 -11.59 -7.77 -3.17
N TRP A 83 -10.39 -7.80 -3.76
CA TRP A 83 -9.46 -8.92 -3.63
C TRP A 83 -9.05 -9.13 -2.17
N LEU A 84 -8.73 -8.05 -1.46
CA LEU A 84 -8.38 -8.08 -0.03
C LEU A 84 -9.56 -8.57 0.82
N ASN A 85 -10.77 -8.02 0.58
CA ASN A 85 -11.96 -8.37 1.33
C ASN A 85 -12.32 -9.85 1.17
N ALA A 86 -12.14 -10.41 -0.03
CA ALA A 86 -12.40 -11.82 -0.29
C ALA A 86 -11.49 -12.74 0.55
N ARG A 87 -10.38 -12.22 1.06
CA ARG A 87 -9.40 -12.95 1.86
C ARG A 87 -9.37 -12.50 3.32
N ASP A 88 -10.39 -11.75 3.74
CA ASP A 88 -10.52 -11.24 5.11
C ASP A 88 -9.30 -10.46 5.59
N CYS A 89 -8.70 -9.68 4.70
CA CYS A 89 -7.56 -8.86 5.02
C CYS A 89 -7.92 -7.76 6.02
N THR A 90 -7.03 -7.53 6.99
CA THR A 90 -7.12 -6.38 7.90
C THR A 90 -6.00 -5.41 7.54
N PRO A 91 -6.31 -4.31 6.83
CA PRO A 91 -5.31 -3.31 6.51
C PRO A 91 -5.10 -2.33 7.66
N LEU A 92 -3.88 -1.83 7.79
CA LEU A 92 -3.52 -0.75 8.71
C LEU A 92 -2.88 0.34 7.89
N ALA A 93 -3.54 1.50 7.79
CA ALA A 93 -3.07 2.61 6.96
C ALA A 93 -2.57 3.75 7.81
N PHE A 94 -1.49 4.39 7.35
CA PHE A 94 -0.89 5.55 7.98
C PHE A 94 -0.56 6.58 6.90
N ASP A 95 -1.13 7.77 7.02
CA ASP A 95 -0.92 8.86 6.05
C ASP A 95 -0.32 10.07 6.74
N TYR A 96 0.68 10.69 6.12
CA TYR A 96 1.25 11.93 6.64
C TYR A 96 1.78 12.80 5.50
N HIS A 97 1.88 14.10 5.76
CA HIS A 97 2.52 15.04 4.85
C HIS A 97 4.02 15.07 5.09
N LEU A 98 4.79 15.03 4.02
CA LEU A 98 6.23 15.30 4.09
C LEU A 98 6.43 16.82 4.02
N ASP A 99 6.39 17.46 5.18
CA ASP A 99 6.42 18.91 5.32
C ASP A 99 7.22 19.33 6.56
N GLY A 100 7.02 20.57 7.03
CA GLY A 100 7.73 21.12 8.17
C GLY A 100 7.44 20.47 9.52
N GLN A 101 6.41 19.63 9.61
CA GLN A 101 6.10 18.86 10.82
C GLN A 101 6.73 17.47 10.80
N THR A 102 7.21 17.05 9.64
CA THR A 102 7.90 15.77 9.48
C THR A 102 9.39 16.01 9.69
N VAL A 103 9.97 15.28 10.64
CA VAL A 103 11.40 15.40 10.92
C VAL A 103 12.19 14.57 9.94
N LEU A 104 12.99 15.22 9.09
CA LEU A 104 13.92 14.56 8.18
C LEU A 104 15.30 14.51 8.83
N MET A 105 15.73 13.32 9.18
CA MET A 105 17.03 13.09 9.83
C MET A 105 18.09 12.64 8.83
N ALA A 106 17.67 12.01 7.73
CA ALA A 106 18.53 11.54 6.64
C ALA A 106 17.72 11.35 5.37
N GLU A 107 18.38 11.50 4.23
CA GLU A 107 17.77 11.23 2.92
C GLU A 107 18.67 10.35 2.07
#